data_aaabcaafaa83c43f5354c74f5db80296
#
_entry.id   aaabcaafaa83c43f5354c74f5db80296
#
_cell.length_a   1.000
_cell.length_b   1.000
_cell.length_c   1.000
_cell.angle_alpha   90.00
_cell.angle_beta   90.00
_cell.angle_gamma   90.00
#
_symmetry.space_group_name_H-M   'P 1'
#
loop_
_entity.id
_entity.type
_entity.pdbx_description
1 polymer ?
#
loop_
_entity_poly.entity_id
_entity_poly.type
_entity_poly.pdbx_seq_one_letter_code
_entity_poly.pdbx_strand_id
1 'polypeptide(L)'
;MLYRRGAMYKMKYLAASILFLLSGFQAFSENQPQLIIGNSGEPATLDPHKYNLRLEETLLNDLFLGLTTFNAQGEITPGAAKSWNVSKDGLTWQFDLRRDLKWSDGHKLDAHDFVFSFRRLQDPETAASLSYFLYMIKNAEAINQGKKAPQSLGVRAKTPQTLIIELEKPYPYLLERLLYPTGFPVPKHTIEKFGEDWIKPENWVSNGAFRLTDWNPQEQITLEKNGYFHEEVSIQSARYVPVVSEQSGFNRFRTKELHAIASFPAGEIVNLQKSRPNDLRMSDLLSMIYLVFNTQQGPTKDLRVRKALSLAIDQDIITQKVLRNGSKSAFSFVPSLVSKYTPAKLPHLNLDKDERLNQAIKLLNSAGYNHETPLTLTLRHAAGAENKKVNLSIMGMWKRIGVNTSLQQSDLKTHFGALRQNNFQVAWAGWVGENNAEHYLELLDSTTGDVNYGRYHNPIFDKAMLLAKSESAFSERNARLSIAENLSIEDYPVVPLYTLKTRRLVDQRLNGWVENLRDVHQIRYLRWE
;
A
#
# COMPACT_ATOMS: atom_id res chain seq x y z
N MET A 1 60.48 -55.50 -38.79
CA MET A 1 60.39 -54.83 -37.43
C MET A 1 60.05 -53.35 -37.53
N LEU A 2 59.07 -52.93 -38.36
CA LEU A 2 58.75 -51.49 -38.61
C LEU A 2 57.24 -51.19 -38.67
N TYR A 3 56.40 -52.04 -38.05
CA TYR A 3 54.93 -51.84 -38.11
C TYR A 3 54.25 -51.64 -36.73
N ARG A 4 55.01 -51.49 -35.65
CA ARG A 4 54.44 -51.33 -34.30
C ARG A 4 54.58 -49.95 -33.66
N ARG A 5 55.20 -48.97 -34.31
CA ARG A 5 55.34 -47.58 -33.73
C ARG A 5 54.31 -46.55 -34.17
N GLY A 6 53.50 -46.83 -35.20
CA GLY A 6 52.54 -45.91 -35.73
C GLY A 6 51.20 -45.88 -34.96
N ALA A 7 50.82 -46.94 -34.28
CA ALA A 7 49.53 -47.08 -33.60
C ALA A 7 49.46 -46.37 -32.20
N MET A 8 50.64 -46.28 -31.55
CA MET A 8 50.68 -45.62 -30.21
C MET A 8 50.69 -44.11 -30.26
N TYR A 9 51.12 -43.50 -31.35
CA TYR A 9 51.04 -42.02 -31.51
C TYR A 9 49.65 -41.53 -31.86
N LYS A 10 48.82 -42.24 -32.61
CA LYS A 10 47.46 -41.86 -32.93
C LYS A 10 46.51 -41.96 -31.72
N MET A 11 46.76 -42.86 -30.77
CA MET A 11 45.96 -42.99 -29.55
C MET A 11 46.22 -41.90 -28.51
N LYS A 12 47.43 -41.34 -28.47
CA LYS A 12 47.80 -40.24 -27.55
C LYS A 12 47.16 -38.88 -27.97
N TYR A 13 46.99 -38.64 -29.27
CA TYR A 13 46.33 -37.43 -29.75
C TYR A 13 44.81 -37.50 -29.67
N LEU A 14 44.22 -38.69 -29.74
CA LEU A 14 42.78 -38.84 -29.56
C LEU A 14 42.35 -38.69 -28.09
N ALA A 15 43.17 -39.14 -27.13
CA ALA A 15 42.92 -38.95 -25.70
C ALA A 15 43.12 -37.50 -25.26
N ALA A 16 44.08 -36.75 -25.85
CA ALA A 16 44.28 -35.35 -25.55
C ALA A 16 43.17 -34.44 -26.12
N SER A 17 42.57 -34.78 -27.28
CA SER A 17 41.47 -34.03 -27.89
C SER A 17 40.14 -34.27 -27.17
N ILE A 18 39.90 -35.41 -26.54
CA ILE A 18 38.70 -35.69 -25.75
C ILE A 18 38.81 -35.05 -24.36
N LEU A 19 40.00 -34.92 -23.77
CA LEU A 19 40.17 -34.16 -22.51
C LEU A 19 40.00 -32.65 -22.69
N PHE A 20 40.26 -32.08 -23.87
CA PHE A 20 40.09 -30.65 -24.14
C PHE A 20 38.64 -30.30 -24.48
N LEU A 21 37.78 -31.25 -24.87
CA LEU A 21 36.35 -31.07 -25.14
C LEU A 21 35.51 -31.22 -23.88
N LEU A 22 36.04 -31.79 -22.78
CA LEU A 22 35.33 -31.89 -21.47
C LEU A 22 35.66 -30.77 -20.50
N SER A 23 36.67 -29.92 -20.79
CA SER A 23 37.01 -28.76 -19.98
C SER A 23 36.32 -27.45 -20.43
N GLY A 24 35.47 -27.50 -21.45
CA GLY A 24 34.85 -26.33 -22.06
C GLY A 24 33.43 -26.01 -21.58
N PHE A 25 32.88 -26.73 -20.60
CA PHE A 25 31.56 -26.41 -20.00
C PHE A 25 31.67 -26.29 -18.48
N GLN A 26 32.63 -25.53 -17.97
CA GLN A 26 32.38 -24.75 -16.78
C GLN A 26 31.57 -23.56 -17.28
N ALA A 27 30.25 -23.67 -17.21
CA ALA A 27 29.37 -22.50 -17.22
C ALA A 27 29.94 -21.57 -16.15
N PHE A 28 30.54 -20.46 -16.57
CA PHE A 28 30.74 -19.30 -15.71
C PHE A 28 29.33 -18.97 -15.25
N SER A 29 28.93 -19.41 -14.05
CA SER A 29 27.95 -18.76 -13.27
C SER A 29 28.50 -17.35 -13.07
N GLU A 30 28.23 -16.44 -14.00
CA GLU A 30 28.43 -15.01 -13.76
C GLU A 30 27.80 -14.75 -12.42
N ASN A 31 28.64 -14.38 -11.47
CA ASN A 31 28.17 -14.05 -10.12
C ASN A 31 27.32 -12.79 -10.26
N GLN A 32 26.01 -12.98 -10.48
CA GLN A 32 25.11 -11.85 -10.63
C GLN A 32 25.25 -10.95 -9.40
N PRO A 33 25.36 -9.63 -9.59
CA PRO A 33 25.52 -8.75 -8.45
C PRO A 33 24.34 -8.86 -7.51
N GLN A 34 24.61 -8.89 -6.20
CA GLN A 34 23.57 -8.81 -5.18
C GLN A 34 22.75 -7.55 -5.39
N LEU A 35 21.42 -7.66 -5.39
CA LEU A 35 20.53 -6.51 -5.49
C LEU A 35 20.51 -5.75 -4.15
N ILE A 36 20.83 -4.46 -4.15
CA ILE A 36 20.87 -3.63 -2.94
C ILE A 36 19.79 -2.56 -3.03
N ILE A 37 18.81 -2.61 -2.11
CA ILE A 37 17.65 -1.74 -2.08
C ILE A 37 17.69 -0.87 -0.83
N GLY A 38 17.60 0.46 -1.00
CA GLY A 38 17.38 1.39 0.10
C GLY A 38 15.93 1.37 0.54
N ASN A 39 15.65 0.79 1.71
CA ASN A 39 14.32 0.82 2.34
C ASN A 39 14.14 2.10 3.16
N SER A 40 12.91 2.59 3.31
CA SER A 40 12.61 3.87 3.98
C SER A 40 12.83 3.88 5.50
N GLY A 41 13.36 2.81 6.05
CA GLY A 41 13.71 2.67 7.47
C GLY A 41 13.94 1.22 7.88
N GLU A 42 14.16 1.02 9.16
CA GLU A 42 14.29 -0.29 9.81
C GLU A 42 12.89 -0.86 10.09
N PRO A 43 12.57 -2.13 9.73
CA PRO A 43 11.33 -2.78 10.15
C PRO A 43 11.35 -3.07 11.65
N ALA A 44 10.21 -2.89 12.30
CA ALA A 44 10.04 -3.27 13.70
C ALA A 44 9.82 -4.79 13.86
N THR A 45 9.29 -5.45 12.83
CA THR A 45 9.02 -6.87 12.79
C THR A 45 8.98 -7.39 11.36
N LEU A 46 9.22 -8.69 11.19
CA LEU A 46 8.95 -9.45 9.97
C LEU A 46 7.87 -10.52 10.18
N ASP A 47 7.14 -10.47 11.31
CA ASP A 47 5.91 -11.26 11.48
C ASP A 47 4.78 -10.65 10.65
N PRO A 48 4.24 -11.33 9.62
CA PRO A 48 3.19 -10.78 8.76
C PRO A 48 1.89 -10.47 9.51
N HIS A 49 1.65 -11.05 10.68
CA HIS A 49 0.48 -10.74 11.50
C HIS A 49 0.67 -9.56 12.47
N LYS A 50 1.92 -9.11 12.67
CA LYS A 50 2.27 -8.00 13.59
C LYS A 50 2.78 -6.74 12.88
N TYR A 51 2.91 -6.76 11.56
CA TYR A 51 3.39 -5.60 10.79
C TYR A 51 2.42 -4.41 10.89
N ASN A 52 2.95 -3.20 10.71
CA ASN A 52 2.18 -1.97 10.74
C ASN A 52 2.58 -0.94 9.67
N LEU A 53 3.76 -1.13 9.07
CA LEU A 53 4.37 -0.14 8.19
C LEU A 53 4.53 -0.69 6.77
N ARG A 54 4.42 0.21 5.79
CA ARG A 54 4.61 -0.15 4.39
C ARG A 54 6.03 -0.68 4.09
N LEU A 55 7.03 -0.21 4.82
CA LEU A 55 8.40 -0.70 4.68
C LEU A 55 8.55 -2.19 5.08
N GLU A 56 7.73 -2.65 6.05
CA GLU A 56 7.63 -4.05 6.46
C GLU A 56 6.86 -4.86 5.40
N GLU A 57 5.75 -4.33 4.91
CA GLU A 57 4.97 -4.94 3.83
C GLU A 57 5.83 -5.21 2.58
N THR A 58 6.75 -4.30 2.23
CA THR A 58 7.68 -4.46 1.10
C THR A 58 8.53 -5.71 1.25
N LEU A 59 9.15 -5.93 2.42
CA LEU A 59 9.94 -7.11 2.73
C LEU A 59 9.08 -8.38 2.78
N LEU A 60 7.93 -8.29 3.43
CA LEU A 60 7.01 -9.42 3.61
C LEU A 60 6.46 -9.95 2.28
N ASN A 61 6.27 -9.09 1.28
CA ASN A 61 5.86 -9.49 -0.07
C ASN A 61 6.94 -10.30 -0.83
N ASP A 62 8.21 -10.19 -0.47
CA ASP A 62 9.28 -11.01 -1.02
C ASP A 62 9.47 -12.32 -0.23
N LEU A 63 9.20 -12.27 1.08
CA LEU A 63 9.40 -13.37 2.02
C LEU A 63 8.21 -14.35 2.08
N PHE A 64 7.01 -13.89 1.76
CA PHE A 64 5.78 -14.71 1.83
C PHE A 64 4.96 -14.65 0.54
N LEU A 65 4.09 -15.64 0.38
CA LEU A 65 3.11 -15.74 -0.70
C LEU A 65 1.74 -16.06 -0.10
N GLY A 66 0.79 -15.12 -0.24
CA GLY A 66 -0.61 -15.29 0.15
C GLY A 66 -1.41 -16.16 -0.82
N LEU A 67 -2.71 -16.33 -0.56
CA LEU A 67 -3.64 -17.00 -1.49
C LEU A 67 -3.65 -16.30 -2.85
N THR A 68 -3.70 -14.98 -2.84
CA THR A 68 -3.52 -14.10 -3.99
C THR A 68 -2.21 -13.32 -3.86
N THR A 69 -1.73 -12.76 -4.95
CA THR A 69 -0.51 -11.96 -5.00
C THR A 69 -0.65 -10.88 -6.09
N PHE A 70 0.34 -10.01 -6.21
CA PHE A 70 0.43 -9.05 -7.30
C PHE A 70 1.28 -9.60 -8.46
N ASN A 71 0.92 -9.25 -9.70
CA ASN A 71 1.86 -9.29 -10.81
C ASN A 71 2.73 -8.02 -10.84
N ALA A 72 3.67 -7.91 -11.78
CA ALA A 72 4.53 -6.74 -11.91
C ALA A 72 3.75 -5.44 -12.19
N GLN A 73 2.55 -5.51 -12.77
CA GLN A 73 1.66 -4.39 -13.04
C GLN A 73 0.84 -3.97 -11.80
N GLY A 74 0.99 -4.65 -10.66
CA GLY A 74 0.22 -4.39 -9.45
C GLY A 74 -1.22 -4.92 -9.50
N GLU A 75 -1.53 -5.82 -10.42
CA GLU A 75 -2.84 -6.45 -10.55
C GLU A 75 -2.91 -7.74 -9.73
N ILE A 76 -4.13 -8.08 -9.27
CA ILE A 76 -4.38 -9.31 -8.51
C ILE A 76 -4.20 -10.52 -9.40
N THR A 77 -3.41 -11.48 -8.94
CA THR A 77 -3.13 -12.73 -9.64
C THR A 77 -3.12 -13.91 -8.65
N PRO A 78 -3.28 -15.16 -9.14
CA PRO A 78 -3.09 -16.35 -8.33
C PRO A 78 -1.72 -16.38 -7.63
N GLY A 79 -1.75 -16.60 -6.31
CA GLY A 79 -0.57 -16.83 -5.48
C GLY A 79 -0.43 -18.31 -5.10
N ALA A 80 -0.55 -18.65 -3.83
CA ALA A 80 -0.63 -20.02 -3.35
C ALA A 80 -1.91 -20.73 -3.82
N ALA A 81 -3.02 -20.00 -3.96
CA ALA A 81 -4.19 -20.52 -4.68
C ALA A 81 -3.97 -20.38 -6.19
N LYS A 82 -4.19 -21.46 -6.93
CA LYS A 82 -4.17 -21.45 -8.41
C LYS A 82 -5.49 -20.92 -9.00
N SER A 83 -6.59 -21.02 -8.25
CA SER A 83 -7.93 -20.58 -8.66
C SER A 83 -8.84 -20.45 -7.43
N TRP A 84 -9.96 -19.77 -7.61
CA TRP A 84 -11.01 -19.62 -6.59
C TRP A 84 -12.38 -19.54 -7.23
N ASN A 85 -13.40 -19.87 -6.43
CA ASN A 85 -14.80 -19.74 -6.78
C ASN A 85 -15.56 -19.10 -5.61
N VAL A 86 -16.61 -18.35 -5.90
CA VAL A 86 -17.50 -17.75 -4.92
C VAL A 86 -18.93 -18.28 -5.12
N SER A 87 -19.64 -18.54 -4.03
CA SER A 87 -21.04 -18.92 -4.05
C SER A 87 -21.94 -17.79 -4.58
N LYS A 88 -23.14 -18.13 -5.06
CA LYS A 88 -24.07 -17.15 -5.63
C LYS A 88 -24.48 -16.04 -4.66
N ASP A 89 -24.51 -16.33 -3.37
CA ASP A 89 -24.82 -15.39 -2.30
C ASP A 89 -23.60 -14.54 -1.87
N GLY A 90 -22.41 -14.80 -2.45
CA GLY A 90 -21.17 -14.10 -2.13
C GLY A 90 -20.57 -14.41 -0.75
N LEU A 91 -21.13 -15.41 -0.02
CA LEU A 91 -20.73 -15.69 1.37
C LEU A 91 -19.66 -16.76 1.49
N THR A 92 -19.53 -17.66 0.53
CA THR A 92 -18.57 -18.78 0.60
C THR A 92 -17.57 -18.68 -0.55
N TRP A 93 -16.30 -18.59 -0.18
CA TRP A 93 -15.17 -18.59 -1.11
C TRP A 93 -14.42 -19.90 -0.99
N GLN A 94 -14.22 -20.60 -2.12
CA GLN A 94 -13.38 -21.78 -2.21
C GLN A 94 -12.11 -21.44 -2.96
N PHE A 95 -10.96 -21.73 -2.35
CA PHE A 95 -9.62 -21.57 -2.94
C PHE A 95 -9.00 -22.93 -3.18
N ASP A 96 -8.59 -23.20 -4.43
CA ASP A 96 -7.87 -24.42 -4.80
C ASP A 96 -6.37 -24.12 -4.83
N LEU A 97 -5.63 -24.70 -3.90
CA LEU A 97 -4.20 -24.48 -3.74
C LEU A 97 -3.37 -25.23 -4.80
N ARG A 98 -2.18 -24.71 -5.10
CA ARG A 98 -1.16 -25.45 -5.85
C ARG A 98 -0.75 -26.70 -5.06
N ARG A 99 -0.32 -27.75 -5.74
CA ARG A 99 0.02 -29.04 -5.10
C ARG A 99 1.46 -29.15 -4.61
N ASP A 100 2.32 -28.31 -5.14
CA ASP A 100 3.77 -28.31 -5.00
C ASP A 100 4.29 -27.24 -4.03
N LEU A 101 3.40 -26.62 -3.26
CA LEU A 101 3.76 -25.60 -2.28
C LEU A 101 4.61 -26.20 -1.16
N LYS A 102 5.71 -25.49 -0.84
CA LYS A 102 6.62 -25.82 0.25
C LYS A 102 7.04 -24.58 1.01
N TRP A 103 7.34 -24.77 2.25
CA TRP A 103 8.09 -23.86 3.06
C TRP A 103 9.58 -23.86 2.66
N SER A 104 10.34 -22.82 3.03
CA SER A 104 11.76 -22.66 2.69
C SER A 104 12.69 -23.71 3.33
N ASP A 105 12.18 -24.47 4.29
CA ASP A 105 12.85 -25.62 4.92
C ASP A 105 12.48 -26.97 4.26
N GLY A 106 11.64 -26.95 3.21
CA GLY A 106 11.19 -28.12 2.46
C GLY A 106 9.91 -28.79 2.97
N HIS A 107 9.39 -28.40 4.15
CA HIS A 107 8.11 -28.90 4.63
C HIS A 107 7.00 -28.53 3.64
N LYS A 108 5.99 -29.41 3.52
CA LYS A 108 4.83 -29.18 2.67
C LYS A 108 3.96 -28.07 3.26
N LEU A 109 3.47 -27.18 2.40
CA LEU A 109 2.48 -26.17 2.75
C LEU A 109 1.12 -26.55 2.16
N ASP A 110 0.05 -26.53 2.96
CA ASP A 110 -1.29 -26.87 2.52
C ASP A 110 -2.39 -26.00 3.17
N ALA A 111 -3.66 -26.35 2.96
CA ALA A 111 -4.79 -25.58 3.47
C ALA A 111 -4.85 -25.49 5.01
N HIS A 112 -4.25 -26.44 5.73
CA HIS A 112 -4.22 -26.42 7.19
C HIS A 112 -3.30 -25.30 7.73
N ASP A 113 -2.22 -24.97 7.01
CA ASP A 113 -1.35 -23.84 7.35
C ASP A 113 -2.12 -22.51 7.27
N PHE A 114 -2.93 -22.33 6.23
CA PHE A 114 -3.81 -21.16 6.11
C PHE A 114 -4.85 -21.11 7.22
N VAL A 115 -5.48 -22.23 7.58
CA VAL A 115 -6.42 -22.28 8.70
C VAL A 115 -5.75 -21.88 10.01
N PHE A 116 -4.55 -22.40 10.28
CA PHE A 116 -3.76 -22.01 11.45
C PHE A 116 -3.47 -20.50 11.43
N SER A 117 -3.02 -19.98 10.29
CA SER A 117 -2.59 -18.58 10.14
C SER A 117 -3.74 -17.60 10.35
N PHE A 118 -4.90 -17.83 9.74
CA PHE A 118 -6.06 -16.98 9.93
C PHE A 118 -6.61 -17.04 11.37
N ARG A 119 -6.55 -18.20 12.03
CA ARG A 119 -6.91 -18.32 13.46
C ARG A 119 -5.93 -17.55 14.33
N ARG A 120 -4.62 -17.69 14.10
CA ARG A 120 -3.59 -16.93 14.80
C ARG A 120 -3.77 -15.43 14.63
N LEU A 121 -4.06 -14.97 13.42
CA LEU A 121 -4.31 -13.53 13.16
C LEU A 121 -5.43 -12.97 14.02
N GLN A 122 -6.53 -13.72 14.19
CA GLN A 122 -7.70 -13.27 14.95
C GLN A 122 -7.60 -13.56 16.46
N ASP A 123 -6.63 -14.36 16.89
CA ASP A 123 -6.41 -14.64 18.29
C ASP A 123 -5.94 -13.38 19.02
N PRO A 124 -6.64 -12.92 20.10
CA PRO A 124 -6.22 -11.77 20.89
C PRO A 124 -4.78 -11.87 21.42
N GLU A 125 -4.31 -13.09 21.72
CA GLU A 125 -2.95 -13.33 22.21
C GLU A 125 -1.87 -12.98 21.19
N THR A 126 -2.19 -13.00 19.90
CA THR A 126 -1.27 -12.57 18.82
C THR A 126 -1.04 -11.06 18.84
N ALA A 127 -1.98 -10.28 19.36
CA ALA A 127 -1.94 -8.81 19.39
C ALA A 127 -1.76 -8.19 17.99
N ALA A 128 -2.43 -8.76 16.98
CA ALA A 128 -2.36 -8.34 15.58
C ALA A 128 -3.15 -7.03 15.37
N SER A 129 -2.45 -5.90 15.25
CA SER A 129 -3.07 -4.57 15.15
C SER A 129 -3.89 -4.35 13.87
N LEU A 130 -3.60 -5.10 12.78
CA LEU A 130 -4.31 -5.05 11.51
C LEU A 130 -5.27 -6.23 11.30
N SER A 131 -5.63 -6.97 12.37
CA SER A 131 -6.59 -8.10 12.32
C SER A 131 -7.94 -7.70 11.70
N TYR A 132 -8.36 -6.44 11.89
CA TYR A 132 -9.60 -5.89 11.35
C TYR A 132 -9.66 -5.91 9.81
N PHE A 133 -8.55 -6.03 9.11
CA PHE A 133 -8.53 -6.19 7.65
C PHE A 133 -9.30 -7.43 7.18
N LEU A 134 -9.47 -8.42 8.04
CA LEU A 134 -10.17 -9.66 7.74
C LEU A 134 -11.42 -9.89 8.62
N TYR A 135 -12.00 -8.84 9.22
CA TYR A 135 -13.24 -8.95 10.01
C TYR A 135 -14.48 -9.34 9.21
N MET A 136 -14.41 -9.24 7.86
CA MET A 136 -15.49 -9.79 7.02
C MET A 136 -15.59 -11.32 7.08
N ILE A 137 -14.56 -12.04 7.54
CA ILE A 137 -14.60 -13.49 7.75
C ILE A 137 -15.51 -13.78 8.96
N LYS A 138 -16.38 -14.76 8.80
CA LYS A 138 -17.35 -15.17 9.84
C LYS A 138 -16.69 -15.41 11.19
N ASN A 139 -17.24 -14.79 12.21
CA ASN A 139 -16.76 -14.76 13.60
C ASN A 139 -15.42 -14.07 13.87
N ALA A 140 -14.73 -13.53 12.85
CA ALA A 140 -13.38 -12.96 13.02
C ALA A 140 -13.34 -11.86 14.09
N GLU A 141 -14.22 -10.85 13.99
CA GLU A 141 -14.28 -9.75 14.95
C GLU A 141 -14.61 -10.24 16.36
N ALA A 142 -15.58 -11.15 16.50
CA ALA A 142 -15.97 -11.70 17.80
C ALA A 142 -14.84 -12.51 18.47
N ILE A 143 -14.01 -13.19 17.67
CA ILE A 143 -12.81 -13.90 18.15
C ILE A 143 -11.78 -12.88 18.62
N ASN A 144 -11.49 -11.87 17.81
CA ASN A 144 -10.49 -10.86 18.15
C ASN A 144 -10.86 -10.06 19.41
N GLN A 145 -12.17 -9.91 19.68
CA GLN A 145 -12.69 -9.32 20.92
C GLN A 145 -12.75 -10.30 22.10
N GLY A 146 -12.24 -11.53 21.96
CA GLY A 146 -12.26 -12.55 23.01
C GLY A 146 -13.65 -13.15 23.31
N LYS A 147 -14.66 -12.88 22.46
CA LYS A 147 -16.05 -13.34 22.65
C LYS A 147 -16.30 -14.75 22.11
N LYS A 148 -15.43 -15.23 21.22
CA LYS A 148 -15.50 -16.57 20.62
C LYS A 148 -14.11 -17.20 20.54
N ALA A 149 -14.06 -18.55 20.54
CA ALA A 149 -12.81 -19.26 20.38
C ALA A 149 -12.28 -19.22 18.94
N PRO A 150 -10.95 -19.17 18.69
CA PRO A 150 -10.35 -19.13 17.35
C PRO A 150 -10.81 -20.26 16.42
N GLN A 151 -11.17 -21.43 16.97
CA GLN A 151 -11.67 -22.59 16.23
C GLN A 151 -13.01 -22.33 15.52
N SER A 152 -13.77 -21.34 15.99
CA SER A 152 -15.07 -20.95 15.40
C SER A 152 -14.95 -20.04 14.17
N LEU A 153 -13.72 -19.63 13.80
CA LEU A 153 -13.47 -18.81 12.62
C LEU A 153 -14.01 -19.50 11.35
N GLY A 154 -14.69 -18.73 10.50
CA GLY A 154 -15.25 -19.20 9.22
C GLY A 154 -14.20 -19.64 8.19
N VAL A 155 -13.13 -20.31 8.62
CA VAL A 155 -12.07 -20.82 7.75
C VAL A 155 -11.80 -22.29 8.05
N ARG A 156 -11.82 -23.11 6.98
CA ARG A 156 -11.57 -24.57 7.12
C ARG A 156 -10.87 -25.16 5.90
N ALA A 157 -10.03 -26.15 6.12
CA ALA A 157 -9.51 -27.01 5.09
C ALA A 157 -10.57 -28.07 4.73
N LYS A 158 -11.09 -28.04 3.50
CA LYS A 158 -11.98 -29.07 2.96
C LYS A 158 -11.18 -30.30 2.59
N THR A 159 -10.02 -30.09 2.02
CA THR A 159 -8.96 -31.06 1.72
C THR A 159 -7.61 -30.35 1.92
N PRO A 160 -6.46 -31.05 1.93
CA PRO A 160 -5.17 -30.39 1.97
C PRO A 160 -4.95 -29.35 0.85
N GLN A 161 -5.64 -29.47 -0.30
CA GLN A 161 -5.53 -28.55 -1.43
C GLN A 161 -6.72 -27.60 -1.59
N THR A 162 -7.72 -27.65 -0.69
CA THR A 162 -8.93 -26.83 -0.84
C THR A 162 -9.25 -26.13 0.47
N LEU A 163 -9.13 -24.79 0.47
CA LEU A 163 -9.49 -23.93 1.58
C LEU A 163 -10.87 -23.31 1.34
N ILE A 164 -11.70 -23.28 2.36
CA ILE A 164 -12.98 -22.59 2.38
C ILE A 164 -12.92 -21.41 3.34
N ILE A 165 -13.37 -20.24 2.89
CA ILE A 165 -13.56 -19.03 3.70
C ILE A 165 -15.04 -18.66 3.65
N GLU A 166 -15.69 -18.59 4.80
CA GLU A 166 -17.07 -18.13 4.98
C GLU A 166 -17.08 -16.69 5.52
N LEU A 167 -17.92 -15.83 4.93
CA LEU A 167 -18.03 -14.41 5.30
C LEU A 167 -19.29 -14.14 6.10
N GLU A 168 -19.27 -13.07 6.92
CA GLU A 168 -20.48 -12.57 7.63
C GLU A 168 -21.48 -11.93 6.65
N LYS A 169 -20.96 -11.25 5.62
CA LYS A 169 -21.72 -10.57 4.56
C LYS A 169 -20.96 -10.71 3.23
N PRO A 170 -21.63 -10.57 2.09
CA PRO A 170 -20.95 -10.54 0.81
C PRO A 170 -19.88 -9.45 0.77
N TYR A 171 -18.66 -9.80 0.40
CA TYR A 171 -17.56 -8.85 0.30
C TYR A 171 -16.75 -9.09 -0.98
N PRO A 172 -17.06 -8.38 -2.08
CA PRO A 172 -16.45 -8.62 -3.39
C PRO A 172 -14.96 -8.26 -3.46
N TYR A 173 -14.44 -7.54 -2.48
CA TYR A 173 -13.01 -7.14 -2.40
C TYR A 173 -12.16 -8.08 -1.53
N LEU A 174 -12.65 -9.30 -1.22
CA LEU A 174 -11.89 -10.27 -0.41
C LEU A 174 -10.50 -10.54 -0.98
N LEU A 175 -10.39 -10.69 -2.31
CA LEU A 175 -9.11 -10.95 -2.97
C LEU A 175 -8.10 -9.82 -2.75
N GLU A 176 -8.57 -8.58 -2.68
CA GLU A 176 -7.73 -7.42 -2.38
C GLU A 176 -7.23 -7.45 -0.94
N ARG A 177 -8.09 -7.83 0.02
CA ARG A 177 -7.71 -7.98 1.43
C ARG A 177 -6.71 -9.10 1.67
N LEU A 178 -6.77 -10.15 0.88
CA LEU A 178 -5.83 -11.28 0.95
C LEU A 178 -4.44 -11.00 0.35
N LEU A 179 -4.25 -9.85 -0.30
CA LEU A 179 -2.95 -9.39 -0.80
C LEU A 179 -2.04 -8.83 0.31
N TYR A 180 -2.64 -8.41 1.43
CA TYR A 180 -1.89 -7.86 2.55
C TYR A 180 -1.25 -8.97 3.40
N PRO A 181 -0.13 -8.69 4.07
CA PRO A 181 0.54 -9.68 4.92
C PRO A 181 -0.34 -10.33 5.98
N THR A 182 -1.41 -9.67 6.44
CA THR A 182 -2.43 -10.26 7.31
C THR A 182 -3.09 -11.52 6.71
N GLY A 183 -3.11 -11.65 5.39
CA GLY A 183 -3.61 -12.83 4.67
C GLY A 183 -2.55 -13.90 4.38
N PHE A 184 -1.30 -13.71 4.80
CA PHE A 184 -0.22 -14.63 4.50
C PHE A 184 -0.18 -15.81 5.46
N PRO A 185 0.21 -17.02 4.97
CA PRO A 185 0.42 -18.16 5.86
C PRO A 185 1.70 -17.99 6.67
N VAL A 186 1.72 -18.50 7.90
CA VAL A 186 2.89 -18.55 8.78
C VAL A 186 3.21 -19.98 9.16
N PRO A 187 4.49 -20.34 9.37
CA PRO A 187 4.93 -21.72 9.57
C PRO A 187 4.59 -22.22 10.98
N LYS A 188 3.47 -22.94 11.12
CA LYS A 188 2.99 -23.47 12.39
C LYS A 188 4.08 -24.21 13.16
N HIS A 189 4.79 -25.14 12.50
CA HIS A 189 5.81 -26.00 13.12
C HIS A 189 6.98 -25.19 13.71
N THR A 190 7.31 -24.05 13.11
CA THR A 190 8.39 -23.16 13.57
C THR A 190 7.89 -22.31 14.73
N ILE A 191 6.68 -21.76 14.64
CA ILE A 191 6.06 -20.96 15.71
C ILE A 191 5.87 -21.78 16.97
N GLU A 192 5.35 -23.03 16.86
CA GLU A 192 5.17 -23.92 18.00
C GLU A 192 6.50 -24.32 18.68
N LYS A 193 7.59 -24.35 17.89
CA LYS A 193 8.92 -24.72 18.40
C LYS A 193 9.66 -23.54 19.06
N PHE A 194 9.57 -22.34 18.49
CA PHE A 194 10.42 -21.21 18.86
C PHE A 194 9.65 -20.02 19.46
N GLY A 195 8.31 -20.07 19.49
CA GLY A 195 7.49 -18.95 19.97
C GLY A 195 7.75 -17.68 19.17
N GLU A 196 7.94 -16.54 19.83
CA GLU A 196 8.21 -15.25 19.20
C GLU A 196 9.56 -15.19 18.45
N ASP A 197 10.50 -16.09 18.81
CA ASP A 197 11.82 -16.15 18.18
C ASP A 197 11.81 -16.81 16.78
N TRP A 198 10.65 -17.23 16.27
CA TRP A 198 10.52 -17.81 14.93
C TRP A 198 10.92 -16.84 13.81
N ILE A 199 10.86 -15.52 14.06
CA ILE A 199 11.24 -14.47 13.08
C ILE A 199 12.75 -14.20 13.04
N LYS A 200 13.55 -14.80 13.93
CA LYS A 200 15.01 -14.66 13.90
C LYS A 200 15.60 -15.41 12.71
N PRO A 201 16.69 -14.91 12.09
CA PRO A 201 17.27 -15.54 10.90
C PRO A 201 17.57 -17.03 11.06
N GLU A 202 18.09 -17.47 12.22
CA GLU A 202 18.40 -18.87 12.52
C GLU A 202 17.18 -19.79 12.61
N ASN A 203 16.00 -19.24 12.85
CA ASN A 203 14.74 -19.99 12.96
C ASN A 203 13.81 -19.72 11.77
N TRP A 204 14.26 -18.89 10.81
CA TRP A 204 13.39 -18.36 9.77
C TRP A 204 12.88 -19.42 8.80
N VAL A 205 11.58 -19.47 8.64
CA VAL A 205 10.90 -20.27 7.61
C VAL A 205 9.80 -19.43 6.97
N SER A 206 9.78 -19.37 5.64
CA SER A 206 8.80 -18.64 4.85
C SER A 206 8.43 -19.38 3.57
N ASN A 207 7.44 -18.89 2.81
CA ASN A 207 6.98 -19.55 1.58
C ASN A 207 7.06 -18.66 0.34
N GLY A 208 7.70 -17.49 0.45
CA GLY A 208 7.87 -16.55 -0.66
C GLY A 208 9.04 -16.92 -1.58
N ALA A 209 9.28 -16.05 -2.55
CA ALA A 209 10.37 -16.21 -3.52
C ALA A 209 11.76 -16.10 -2.90
N PHE A 210 11.85 -15.46 -1.74
CA PHE A 210 13.07 -15.29 -0.96
C PHE A 210 12.89 -15.78 0.47
N ARG A 211 14.01 -16.11 1.12
CA ARG A 211 14.10 -16.42 2.54
C ARG A 211 15.05 -15.44 3.23
N LEU A 212 14.79 -15.13 4.48
CA LEU A 212 15.69 -14.34 5.32
C LEU A 212 16.92 -15.18 5.69
N THR A 213 18.11 -14.60 5.53
CA THR A 213 19.38 -15.26 5.92
C THR A 213 20.17 -14.47 6.95
N ASP A 214 19.95 -13.14 7.01
CA ASP A 214 20.64 -12.29 7.97
C ASP A 214 19.82 -11.04 8.27
N TRP A 215 19.83 -10.61 9.50
CA TRP A 215 19.21 -9.36 9.96
C TRP A 215 20.11 -8.69 10.98
N ASN A 216 20.86 -7.72 10.51
CA ASN A 216 21.71 -6.85 11.34
C ASN A 216 20.97 -5.52 11.55
N PRO A 217 20.39 -5.28 12.74
CA PRO A 217 19.59 -4.07 13.01
C PRO A 217 20.36 -2.79 12.68
N GLN A 218 19.69 -1.86 12.00
CA GLN A 218 20.21 -0.57 11.52
C GLN A 218 21.29 -0.66 10.43
N GLU A 219 21.69 -1.84 10.00
CA GLU A 219 22.68 -2.04 8.94
C GLU A 219 22.03 -2.61 7.68
N GLN A 220 21.48 -3.83 7.78
CA GLN A 220 20.94 -4.54 6.61
C GLN A 220 20.06 -5.73 6.96
N ILE A 221 19.24 -6.11 6.00
CA ILE A 221 18.51 -7.39 5.98
C ILE A 221 18.89 -8.10 4.68
N THR A 222 19.38 -9.33 4.78
CA THR A 222 19.82 -10.12 3.62
C THR A 222 18.80 -11.22 3.31
N LEU A 223 18.43 -11.27 2.05
CA LEU A 223 17.52 -12.26 1.49
C LEU A 223 18.24 -13.10 0.45
N GLU A 224 17.98 -14.40 0.43
CA GLU A 224 18.42 -15.32 -0.61
C GLU A 224 17.24 -15.97 -1.32
N LYS A 225 17.41 -16.33 -2.57
CA LYS A 225 16.42 -17.07 -3.34
C LYS A 225 15.99 -18.34 -2.60
N ASN A 226 14.68 -18.53 -2.47
CA ASN A 226 14.09 -19.73 -1.92
C ASN A 226 14.08 -20.85 -2.98
N GLY A 227 14.91 -21.86 -2.82
CA GLY A 227 15.00 -22.98 -3.75
C GLY A 227 13.75 -23.86 -3.84
N TYR A 228 12.78 -23.68 -2.93
CA TYR A 228 11.49 -24.39 -2.92
C TYR A 228 10.34 -23.56 -3.48
N PHE A 229 10.62 -22.33 -3.92
CA PHE A 229 9.58 -21.51 -4.53
C PHE A 229 9.14 -22.09 -5.88
N HIS A 230 7.84 -22.06 -6.17
CA HIS A 230 7.25 -22.77 -7.31
C HIS A 230 7.49 -22.09 -8.68
N GLU A 231 8.05 -20.89 -8.70
CA GLU A 231 8.40 -20.14 -9.92
C GLU A 231 9.92 -19.95 -9.99
N GLU A 232 10.42 -19.75 -11.19
CA GLU A 232 11.81 -19.38 -11.39
C GLU A 232 12.03 -17.90 -11.06
N VAL A 233 13.11 -17.62 -10.31
CA VAL A 233 13.51 -16.29 -9.89
C VAL A 233 14.91 -16.01 -10.37
N SER A 234 15.13 -14.89 -11.05
CA SER A 234 16.43 -14.54 -11.63
C SER A 234 17.42 -14.03 -10.57
N ILE A 235 16.99 -13.12 -9.69
CA ILE A 235 17.83 -12.55 -8.62
C ILE A 235 18.17 -13.63 -7.60
N GLN A 236 19.48 -13.84 -7.32
CA GLN A 236 19.93 -14.87 -6.39
C GLN A 236 19.93 -14.39 -4.94
N SER A 237 20.27 -13.11 -4.72
CA SER A 237 20.26 -12.51 -3.39
C SER A 237 19.93 -11.02 -3.46
N ALA A 238 19.32 -10.53 -2.39
CA ALA A 238 19.02 -9.12 -2.22
C ALA A 238 19.38 -8.66 -0.80
N ARG A 239 19.69 -7.38 -0.67
CA ARG A 239 19.98 -6.74 0.60
C ARG A 239 19.16 -5.47 0.72
N TYR A 240 18.36 -5.38 1.78
CA TYR A 240 17.65 -4.17 2.16
C TYR A 240 18.46 -3.40 3.18
N VAL A 241 18.63 -2.09 2.91
CA VAL A 241 19.45 -1.19 3.75
C VAL A 241 18.54 -0.06 4.24
N PRO A 242 18.46 0.21 5.55
CA PRO A 242 17.68 1.32 6.08
C PRO A 242 18.19 2.67 5.58
N VAL A 243 17.30 3.48 5.01
CA VAL A 243 17.59 4.84 4.52
C VAL A 243 16.51 5.79 5.00
N VAL A 244 16.78 6.49 6.09
CA VAL A 244 15.80 7.43 6.72
C VAL A 244 15.82 8.82 6.09
N SER A 245 16.87 9.19 5.34
CA SER A 245 17.02 10.51 4.71
C SER A 245 16.99 10.38 3.19
N GLU A 246 16.04 11.05 2.54
CA GLU A 246 15.96 11.12 1.07
C GLU A 246 17.28 11.59 0.43
N GLN A 247 17.95 12.57 1.05
CA GLN A 247 19.23 13.09 0.56
C GLN A 247 20.34 12.06 0.68
N SER A 248 20.40 11.31 1.78
CA SER A 248 21.39 10.24 1.97
C SER A 248 21.16 9.13 0.95
N GLY A 249 19.91 8.66 0.79
CA GLY A 249 19.55 7.65 -0.21
C GLY A 249 19.91 8.08 -1.63
N PHE A 250 19.60 9.33 -1.97
CA PHE A 250 19.94 9.90 -3.27
C PHE A 250 21.46 9.91 -3.54
N ASN A 251 22.26 10.30 -2.55
CA ASN A 251 23.72 10.32 -2.68
C ASN A 251 24.28 8.89 -2.85
N ARG A 252 23.80 7.94 -2.05
CA ARG A 252 24.22 6.52 -2.11
C ARG A 252 23.82 5.85 -3.42
N PHE A 253 22.66 6.21 -3.99
CA PHE A 253 22.29 5.76 -5.34
C PHE A 253 23.23 6.34 -6.42
N ARG A 254 23.56 7.64 -6.33
CA ARG A 254 24.49 8.28 -7.27
C ARG A 254 25.90 7.65 -7.26
N THR A 255 26.35 7.21 -6.10
CA THR A 255 27.65 6.51 -5.94
C THR A 255 27.58 5.02 -6.26
N LYS A 256 26.40 4.51 -6.70
CA LYS A 256 26.15 3.10 -7.03
C LYS A 256 26.25 2.15 -5.83
N GLU A 257 26.11 2.65 -4.62
CA GLU A 257 26.02 1.84 -3.41
C GLU A 257 24.65 1.19 -3.29
N LEU A 258 23.60 1.85 -3.79
CA LEU A 258 22.23 1.34 -3.86
C LEU A 258 21.78 1.21 -5.31
N HIS A 259 21.06 0.15 -5.64
CA HIS A 259 20.50 -0.12 -6.96
C HIS A 259 19.04 0.36 -7.10
N ALA A 260 18.33 0.49 -5.98
CA ALA A 260 17.00 1.10 -5.94
C ALA A 260 16.80 1.85 -4.62
N ILE A 261 16.03 2.94 -4.64
CA ILE A 261 15.65 3.71 -3.45
C ILE A 261 14.16 4.06 -3.46
N ALA A 262 13.57 4.07 -2.26
CA ALA A 262 12.14 4.28 -2.06
C ALA A 262 11.68 5.71 -2.34
N SER A 263 12.54 6.73 -2.15
CA SER A 263 12.26 8.11 -2.51
C SER A 263 13.55 8.93 -2.62
N PHE A 264 13.43 10.14 -3.21
CA PHE A 264 14.51 11.12 -3.33
C PHE A 264 13.94 12.54 -3.24
N PRO A 265 14.77 13.59 -2.96
CA PRO A 265 14.29 14.96 -2.84
C PRO A 265 13.57 15.46 -4.10
N ALA A 266 12.35 16.00 -3.94
CA ALA A 266 11.53 16.47 -5.07
C ALA A 266 12.21 17.53 -5.93
N GLY A 267 13.11 18.34 -5.37
CA GLY A 267 13.90 19.34 -6.09
C GLY A 267 14.78 18.76 -7.21
N GLU A 268 15.12 17.47 -7.14
CA GLU A 268 15.97 16.79 -8.11
C GLU A 268 15.22 16.28 -9.35
N ILE A 269 13.88 16.29 -9.36
CA ILE A 269 13.08 15.72 -10.46
C ILE A 269 13.49 16.27 -11.82
N VAL A 270 13.55 17.60 -11.95
CA VAL A 270 13.86 18.26 -13.24
C VAL A 270 15.28 17.94 -13.72
N ASN A 271 16.23 17.85 -12.78
CA ASN A 271 17.61 17.47 -13.08
C ASN A 271 17.67 16.00 -13.53
N LEU A 272 17.02 15.10 -12.81
CA LEU A 272 16.99 13.66 -13.10
C LEU A 272 16.29 13.34 -14.42
N GLN A 273 15.22 14.04 -14.77
CA GLN A 273 14.56 13.91 -16.08
C GLN A 273 15.50 14.18 -17.26
N LYS A 274 16.51 15.04 -17.06
CA LYS A 274 17.50 15.38 -18.09
C LYS A 274 18.74 14.49 -18.03
N SER A 275 19.26 14.22 -16.84
CA SER A 275 20.56 13.58 -16.65
C SER A 275 20.48 12.06 -16.47
N ARG A 276 19.36 11.52 -15.96
CA ARG A 276 19.17 10.09 -15.66
C ARG A 276 17.72 9.64 -15.91
N PRO A 277 17.16 9.89 -17.11
CA PRO A 277 15.74 9.57 -17.38
C PRO A 277 15.43 8.07 -17.23
N ASN A 278 16.41 7.20 -17.51
CA ASN A 278 16.26 5.74 -17.44
C ASN A 278 16.33 5.17 -16.01
N ASP A 279 16.88 5.93 -15.06
CA ASP A 279 16.87 5.55 -13.64
C ASP A 279 15.61 6.06 -12.91
N LEU A 280 14.97 7.12 -13.46
CA LEU A 280 13.84 7.77 -12.82
C LEU A 280 12.55 6.97 -13.02
N ARG A 281 11.91 6.60 -11.91
CA ARG A 281 10.61 5.91 -11.88
C ARG A 281 9.60 6.76 -11.11
N MET A 282 8.51 7.11 -11.77
CA MET A 282 7.44 7.93 -11.17
C MET A 282 6.07 7.37 -11.58
N SER A 283 5.32 6.89 -10.62
CA SER A 283 3.98 6.33 -10.81
C SER A 283 2.93 7.11 -10.06
N ASP A 284 1.73 7.21 -10.62
CA ASP A 284 0.57 7.67 -9.87
C ASP A 284 0.26 6.67 -8.74
N LEU A 285 -0.21 7.16 -7.60
CA LEU A 285 -0.55 6.35 -6.43
C LEU A 285 -2.06 6.46 -6.16
N LEU A 286 -2.68 5.34 -5.82
CA LEU A 286 -4.06 5.31 -5.30
C LEU A 286 -4.10 5.99 -3.93
N SER A 287 -4.19 7.31 -3.94
CA SER A 287 -4.12 8.13 -2.74
C SER A 287 -5.00 9.37 -2.86
N MET A 288 -5.36 9.93 -1.72
CA MET A 288 -6.05 11.20 -1.63
C MET A 288 -5.48 12.02 -0.48
N ILE A 289 -5.01 13.23 -0.78
CA ILE A 289 -4.69 14.25 0.22
C ILE A 289 -5.83 15.26 0.22
N TYR A 290 -6.34 15.56 1.41
CA TYR A 290 -7.54 16.36 1.57
C TYR A 290 -7.51 17.19 2.85
N LEU A 291 -8.36 18.21 2.93
CA LEU A 291 -8.72 18.84 4.19
C LEU A 291 -9.98 18.17 4.73
N VAL A 292 -10.00 17.94 6.03
CA VAL A 292 -11.19 17.49 6.75
C VAL A 292 -11.68 18.58 7.68
N PHE A 293 -13.00 18.81 7.69
CA PHE A 293 -13.68 19.75 8.56
C PHE A 293 -14.30 19.04 9.76
N ASN A 294 -14.21 19.65 10.95
CA ASN A 294 -15.03 19.22 12.06
C ASN A 294 -16.48 19.64 11.78
N THR A 295 -17.36 18.64 11.53
CA THR A 295 -18.78 18.91 11.19
C THR A 295 -19.69 19.04 12.41
N GLN A 296 -19.17 18.77 13.62
CA GLN A 296 -19.99 18.73 14.84
C GLN A 296 -19.90 20.02 15.66
N GLN A 297 -18.77 20.73 15.60
CA GLN A 297 -18.54 21.87 16.45
C GLN A 297 -17.69 22.94 15.75
N GLY A 298 -17.74 24.16 16.33
CA GLY A 298 -17.03 25.31 15.80
C GLY A 298 -17.62 25.86 14.50
N PRO A 299 -16.92 26.79 13.84
CA PRO A 299 -17.41 27.47 12.65
C PRO A 299 -17.68 26.53 11.47
N THR A 300 -16.91 25.45 11.38
CA THR A 300 -17.02 24.47 10.28
C THR A 300 -18.21 23.52 10.40
N LYS A 301 -19.00 23.60 11.49
CA LYS A 301 -20.32 22.96 11.56
C LYS A 301 -21.27 23.54 10.52
N ASP A 302 -21.16 24.83 10.22
CA ASP A 302 -21.97 25.50 9.20
C ASP A 302 -21.52 25.11 7.79
N LEU A 303 -22.43 24.53 7.01
CA LEU A 303 -22.19 24.15 5.61
C LEU A 303 -21.73 25.33 4.76
N ARG A 304 -22.25 26.54 4.99
CA ARG A 304 -21.88 27.75 4.24
C ARG A 304 -20.40 28.06 4.43
N VAL A 305 -19.87 27.88 5.63
CA VAL A 305 -18.45 28.05 5.95
C VAL A 305 -17.60 27.01 5.23
N ARG A 306 -17.96 25.72 5.31
CA ARG A 306 -17.22 24.65 4.61
C ARG A 306 -17.18 24.88 3.11
N LYS A 307 -18.33 25.23 2.51
CA LYS A 307 -18.43 25.54 1.08
C LYS A 307 -17.58 26.75 0.69
N ALA A 308 -17.60 27.82 1.47
CA ALA A 308 -16.79 29.01 1.23
C ALA A 308 -15.29 28.71 1.26
N LEU A 309 -14.83 27.94 2.26
CA LEU A 309 -13.44 27.53 2.38
C LEU A 309 -13.01 26.63 1.19
N SER A 310 -13.88 25.74 0.72
CA SER A 310 -13.63 24.90 -0.46
C SER A 310 -13.52 25.72 -1.75
N LEU A 311 -14.44 26.67 -1.97
CA LEU A 311 -14.47 27.55 -3.15
C LEU A 311 -13.18 28.38 -3.31
N ALA A 312 -12.54 28.76 -2.21
CA ALA A 312 -11.32 29.56 -2.23
C ALA A 312 -10.05 28.78 -2.56
N ILE A 313 -10.09 27.45 -2.52
CA ILE A 313 -8.89 26.62 -2.78
C ILE A 313 -8.69 26.46 -4.29
N ASP A 314 -7.43 26.62 -4.70
CA ASP A 314 -6.95 26.38 -6.06
C ASP A 314 -5.95 25.22 -6.04
N GLN A 315 -6.43 24.02 -6.37
CA GLN A 315 -5.66 22.77 -6.35
C GLN A 315 -4.50 22.80 -7.36
N ASP A 316 -4.67 23.50 -8.48
CA ASP A 316 -3.64 23.62 -9.50
C ASP A 316 -2.46 24.48 -9.03
N ILE A 317 -2.72 25.54 -8.28
CA ILE A 317 -1.66 26.30 -7.62
C ILE A 317 -0.89 25.40 -6.65
N ILE A 318 -1.59 24.57 -5.85
CA ILE A 318 -0.94 23.67 -4.90
C ILE A 318 -0.02 22.69 -5.62
N THR A 319 -0.49 22.03 -6.67
CA THR A 319 0.29 20.97 -7.35
C THR A 319 1.37 21.53 -8.28
N GLN A 320 1.03 22.54 -9.10
CA GLN A 320 1.89 23.03 -10.18
C GLN A 320 2.87 24.13 -9.72
N LYS A 321 2.54 24.90 -8.68
CA LYS A 321 3.38 26.02 -8.22
C LYS A 321 4.05 25.77 -6.89
N VAL A 322 3.36 25.10 -5.94
CA VAL A 322 3.85 24.88 -4.58
C VAL A 322 4.61 23.57 -4.46
N LEU A 323 4.01 22.45 -4.85
CA LEU A 323 4.61 21.12 -4.71
C LEU A 323 5.62 20.82 -5.82
N ARG A 324 5.21 20.94 -7.07
CA ARG A 324 6.05 20.66 -8.27
C ARG A 324 6.75 19.29 -8.21
N ASN A 325 6.09 18.31 -7.58
CA ASN A 325 6.63 16.98 -7.31
C ASN A 325 5.93 15.87 -8.12
N GLY A 326 5.11 16.25 -9.12
CA GLY A 326 4.35 15.33 -9.96
C GLY A 326 2.96 14.97 -9.42
N SER A 327 2.60 15.38 -8.19
CA SER A 327 1.24 15.24 -7.67
C SER A 327 0.21 15.87 -8.59
N LYS A 328 -0.99 15.27 -8.68
CA LYS A 328 -2.07 15.72 -9.54
C LYS A 328 -3.20 16.34 -8.72
N SER A 329 -3.74 17.45 -9.18
CA SER A 329 -4.91 18.10 -8.58
C SER A 329 -6.09 17.15 -8.49
N ALA A 330 -6.75 17.12 -7.34
CA ALA A 330 -7.93 16.29 -7.10
C ALA A 330 -9.18 17.16 -6.94
N PHE A 331 -10.22 16.80 -7.69
CA PHE A 331 -11.50 17.51 -7.74
C PHE A 331 -12.68 16.62 -7.36
N SER A 332 -12.39 15.42 -6.90
CA SER A 332 -13.32 14.41 -6.37
C SER A 332 -12.68 13.77 -5.14
N PHE A 333 -13.48 13.24 -4.22
CA PHE A 333 -12.92 12.60 -3.03
C PHE A 333 -12.41 11.19 -3.35
N VAL A 334 -13.15 10.42 -4.15
CA VAL A 334 -12.63 9.18 -4.73
C VAL A 334 -11.65 9.55 -5.86
N PRO A 335 -10.41 9.03 -5.85
CA PRO A 335 -9.46 9.30 -6.93
C PRO A 335 -9.97 8.82 -8.29
N SER A 336 -9.75 9.63 -9.33
CA SER A 336 -10.10 9.26 -10.72
C SER A 336 -9.33 8.04 -11.26
N LEU A 337 -8.34 7.57 -10.52
CA LEU A 337 -7.55 6.37 -10.81
C LEU A 337 -8.25 5.06 -10.41
N VAL A 338 -9.31 5.14 -9.60
CA VAL A 338 -10.11 3.97 -9.22
C VAL A 338 -10.80 3.42 -10.45
N SER A 339 -10.47 2.19 -10.81
CA SER A 339 -10.99 1.56 -12.02
C SER A 339 -12.49 1.28 -11.93
N LYS A 340 -13.19 1.36 -13.08
CA LYS A 340 -14.63 1.08 -13.19
C LYS A 340 -15.51 1.94 -12.26
N TYR A 341 -15.04 3.11 -11.85
CA TYR A 341 -15.78 4.07 -11.07
C TYR A 341 -15.64 5.47 -11.69
N THR A 342 -16.73 6.22 -11.74
CA THR A 342 -16.72 7.62 -12.19
C THR A 342 -16.98 8.50 -10.98
N PRO A 343 -15.96 9.17 -10.43
CA PRO A 343 -16.11 9.95 -9.21
C PRO A 343 -16.88 11.24 -9.45
N ALA A 344 -17.65 11.64 -8.44
CA ALA A 344 -18.36 12.92 -8.41
C ALA A 344 -17.35 14.07 -8.23
N LYS A 345 -17.51 15.12 -9.03
CA LYS A 345 -16.62 16.30 -8.99
C LYS A 345 -17.21 17.43 -8.17
N LEU A 346 -16.35 18.24 -7.57
CA LEU A 346 -16.74 19.46 -6.86
C LEU A 346 -17.62 20.36 -7.76
N PRO A 347 -18.81 20.78 -7.31
CA PRO A 347 -19.78 21.49 -8.16
C PRO A 347 -19.28 22.83 -8.72
N HIS A 348 -18.34 23.47 -8.02
CA HIS A 348 -17.82 24.79 -8.35
C HIS A 348 -16.72 24.83 -9.42
N LEU A 349 -16.37 23.68 -10.00
CA LEU A 349 -15.33 23.63 -11.05
C LEU A 349 -15.72 24.35 -12.36
N ASN A 350 -17.02 24.53 -12.56
CA ASN A 350 -17.54 25.25 -13.73
C ASN A 350 -17.50 26.78 -13.57
N LEU A 351 -17.14 27.27 -12.37
CA LEU A 351 -17.03 28.70 -12.07
C LEU A 351 -15.60 29.17 -12.31
N ASP A 352 -15.45 30.38 -12.81
CA ASP A 352 -14.14 31.02 -12.84
C ASP A 352 -13.65 31.39 -11.44
N LYS A 353 -12.39 31.80 -11.35
CA LYS A 353 -11.74 32.06 -10.06
C LYS A 353 -12.39 33.21 -9.29
N ASP A 354 -12.77 34.28 -9.96
CA ASP A 354 -13.33 35.47 -9.32
C ASP A 354 -14.76 35.20 -8.90
N GLU A 355 -15.53 34.46 -9.68
CA GLU A 355 -16.85 33.98 -9.31
C GLU A 355 -16.80 33.10 -8.05
N ARG A 356 -15.85 32.15 -7.97
CA ARG A 356 -15.66 31.29 -6.79
C ARG A 356 -15.36 32.13 -5.54
N LEU A 357 -14.46 33.09 -5.63
CA LEU A 357 -14.09 33.95 -4.49
C LEU A 357 -15.27 34.84 -4.06
N ASN A 358 -15.98 35.43 -5.02
CA ASN A 358 -17.16 36.25 -4.73
C ASN A 358 -18.27 35.44 -4.05
N GLN A 359 -18.50 34.17 -4.50
CA GLN A 359 -19.47 33.28 -3.86
C GLN A 359 -19.01 32.89 -2.44
N ALA A 360 -17.71 32.63 -2.24
CA ALA A 360 -17.15 32.33 -0.92
C ALA A 360 -17.37 33.49 0.07
N ILE A 361 -17.11 34.72 -0.35
CA ILE A 361 -17.34 35.92 0.48
C ILE A 361 -18.82 36.07 0.81
N LYS A 362 -19.74 35.90 -0.16
CA LYS A 362 -21.18 35.94 0.08
C LYS A 362 -21.66 34.88 1.10
N LEU A 363 -21.11 33.67 1.00
CA LEU A 363 -21.43 32.58 1.94
C LEU A 363 -20.93 32.89 3.36
N LEU A 364 -19.71 33.42 3.51
CA LEU A 364 -19.18 33.84 4.81
C LEU A 364 -20.03 34.97 5.41
N ASN A 365 -20.37 35.99 4.62
CA ASN A 365 -21.24 37.08 5.07
C ASN A 365 -22.59 36.56 5.56
N SER A 366 -23.21 35.64 4.82
CA SER A 366 -24.48 35.01 5.21
C SER A 366 -24.36 34.15 6.47
N ALA A 367 -23.18 33.67 6.78
CA ALA A 367 -22.85 32.90 7.99
C ALA A 367 -22.47 33.82 9.18
N GLY A 368 -22.48 35.16 8.99
CA GLY A 368 -22.16 36.15 10.04
C GLY A 368 -20.67 36.55 10.10
N TYR A 369 -19.86 36.16 9.10
CA TYR A 369 -18.45 36.51 9.05
C TYR A 369 -18.19 37.53 7.94
N ASN A 370 -17.68 38.70 8.29
CA ASN A 370 -17.40 39.79 7.37
C ASN A 370 -16.11 40.52 7.77
N HIS A 371 -15.87 41.69 7.18
CA HIS A 371 -14.69 42.51 7.46
C HIS A 371 -14.60 42.94 8.95
N GLU A 372 -15.73 43.21 9.62
CA GLU A 372 -15.78 43.66 11.04
C GLU A 372 -15.66 42.45 11.99
N THR A 373 -16.19 41.32 11.60
CA THR A 373 -16.21 40.07 12.36
C THR A 373 -15.60 38.94 11.54
N PRO A 374 -14.26 38.95 11.28
CA PRO A 374 -13.64 37.97 10.41
C PRO A 374 -13.66 36.57 11.02
N LEU A 375 -13.84 35.57 10.19
CA LEU A 375 -13.71 34.17 10.60
C LEU A 375 -12.25 33.87 11.00
N THR A 376 -12.06 33.31 12.19
CA THR A 376 -10.75 32.85 12.67
C THR A 376 -10.75 31.32 12.78
N LEU A 377 -9.76 30.66 12.18
CA LEU A 377 -9.62 29.21 12.14
C LEU A 377 -8.19 28.76 12.50
N THR A 378 -8.12 27.58 13.09
CA THR A 378 -6.87 26.83 13.22
C THR A 378 -6.85 25.69 12.20
N LEU A 379 -5.83 25.67 11.34
CA LEU A 379 -5.55 24.59 10.39
C LEU A 379 -4.43 23.70 10.94
N ARG A 380 -4.79 22.48 11.33
CA ARG A 380 -3.86 21.49 11.85
C ARG A 380 -3.20 20.70 10.71
N HIS A 381 -1.89 20.47 10.80
CA HIS A 381 -1.18 19.62 9.83
C HIS A 381 -0.02 18.84 10.46
N ALA A 382 0.32 17.71 9.82
CA ALA A 382 1.50 16.94 10.20
C ALA A 382 2.79 17.67 9.81
N ALA A 383 3.87 17.45 10.56
CA ALA A 383 5.20 17.92 10.24
C ALA A 383 5.65 17.42 8.85
N GLY A 384 6.47 18.22 8.19
CA GLY A 384 7.00 17.94 6.85
C GLY A 384 7.09 19.21 6.00
N ALA A 385 8.15 19.33 5.21
CA ALA A 385 8.41 20.52 4.42
C ALA A 385 7.32 20.77 3.35
N GLU A 386 6.87 19.72 2.67
CA GLU A 386 5.80 19.80 1.67
C GLU A 386 4.46 20.14 2.34
N ASN A 387 4.11 19.47 3.45
CA ASN A 387 2.90 19.76 4.21
C ASN A 387 2.84 21.23 4.65
N LYS A 388 3.95 21.76 5.19
CA LYS A 388 4.04 23.16 5.61
C LYS A 388 3.79 24.11 4.43
N LYS A 389 4.42 23.88 3.27
CA LYS A 389 4.23 24.72 2.07
C LYS A 389 2.78 24.71 1.59
N VAL A 390 2.14 23.54 1.54
CA VAL A 390 0.73 23.39 1.13
C VAL A 390 -0.17 24.18 2.08
N ASN A 391 -0.05 23.98 3.38
CA ASN A 391 -0.93 24.62 4.36
C ASN A 391 -0.71 26.15 4.46
N LEU A 392 0.51 26.64 4.25
CA LEU A 392 0.79 28.08 4.08
C LEU A 392 0.12 28.65 2.83
N SER A 393 0.11 27.90 1.72
CA SER A 393 -0.59 28.30 0.49
C SER A 393 -2.12 28.39 0.71
N ILE A 394 -2.71 27.39 1.38
CA ILE A 394 -4.14 27.38 1.74
C ILE A 394 -4.48 28.58 2.65
N MET A 395 -3.66 28.87 3.65
CA MET A 395 -3.82 30.05 4.50
C MET A 395 -3.84 31.33 3.66
N GLY A 396 -2.94 31.46 2.69
CA GLY A 396 -2.91 32.60 1.76
C GLY A 396 -4.17 32.69 0.88
N MET A 397 -4.70 31.57 0.43
CA MET A 397 -5.93 31.51 -0.35
C MET A 397 -7.14 31.94 0.50
N TRP A 398 -7.27 31.47 1.72
CA TRP A 398 -8.34 31.85 2.64
C TRP A 398 -8.29 33.30 3.10
N LYS A 399 -7.08 33.89 3.21
CA LYS A 399 -6.94 35.32 3.48
C LYS A 399 -7.62 36.21 2.44
N ARG A 400 -7.68 35.76 1.16
CA ARG A 400 -8.33 36.50 0.07
C ARG A 400 -9.85 36.60 0.23
N ILE A 401 -10.47 35.71 1.01
CA ILE A 401 -11.90 35.74 1.34
C ILE A 401 -12.17 36.25 2.77
N GLY A 402 -11.18 36.88 3.42
CA GLY A 402 -11.33 37.50 4.73
C GLY A 402 -11.19 36.53 5.92
N VAL A 403 -10.61 35.34 5.74
CA VAL A 403 -10.43 34.36 6.83
C VAL A 403 -9.04 34.49 7.45
N ASN A 404 -8.99 34.63 8.77
CA ASN A 404 -7.77 34.62 9.57
C ASN A 404 -7.44 33.17 9.97
N THR A 405 -6.30 32.65 9.52
CA THR A 405 -5.91 31.25 9.77
C THR A 405 -4.62 31.18 10.55
N SER A 406 -4.58 30.39 11.63
CA SER A 406 -3.36 29.96 12.31
C SER A 406 -3.01 28.54 11.93
N LEU A 407 -1.71 28.22 11.81
CA LEU A 407 -1.24 26.86 11.53
C LEU A 407 -0.81 26.17 12.83
N GLN A 408 -1.26 24.93 13.02
CA GLN A 408 -0.88 24.07 14.13
C GLN A 408 -0.16 22.83 13.60
N GLN A 409 1.16 22.78 13.75
CA GLN A 409 1.99 21.66 13.34
C GLN A 409 2.25 20.70 14.51
N SER A 410 2.23 19.41 14.26
CA SER A 410 2.70 18.36 15.19
C SER A 410 3.34 17.20 14.43
N ASP A 411 4.05 16.31 15.13
CA ASP A 411 4.49 15.05 14.54
C ASP A 411 3.31 14.21 14.06
N LEU A 412 3.61 13.21 13.23
CA LEU A 412 2.57 12.40 12.54
C LEU A 412 1.64 11.66 13.54
N LYS A 413 2.21 11.08 14.60
CA LYS A 413 1.46 10.31 15.61
C LYS A 413 0.49 11.21 16.40
N THR A 414 1.01 12.34 16.89
CA THR A 414 0.22 13.36 17.61
C THR A 414 -0.85 13.97 16.71
N HIS A 415 -0.52 14.21 15.42
CA HIS A 415 -1.47 14.76 14.45
C HIS A 415 -2.66 13.81 14.25
N PHE A 416 -2.44 12.56 13.86
CA PHE A 416 -3.54 11.61 13.65
C PHE A 416 -4.24 11.21 14.95
N GLY A 417 -3.55 11.24 16.10
CA GLY A 417 -4.18 11.09 17.40
C GLY A 417 -5.24 12.17 17.67
N ALA A 418 -4.92 13.43 17.37
CA ALA A 418 -5.86 14.54 17.50
C ALA A 418 -7.05 14.41 16.52
N LEU A 419 -6.82 13.96 15.27
CA LEU A 419 -7.88 13.74 14.30
C LEU A 419 -8.86 12.65 14.78
N ARG A 420 -8.36 11.53 15.27
CA ARG A 420 -9.22 10.45 15.84
C ARG A 420 -10.07 10.93 17.01
N GLN A 421 -9.54 11.84 17.82
CA GLN A 421 -10.25 12.45 18.95
C GLN A 421 -11.16 13.61 18.53
N ASN A 422 -11.25 13.94 17.25
CA ASN A 422 -11.99 15.11 16.71
C ASN A 422 -11.54 16.45 17.31
N ASN A 423 -10.26 16.55 17.74
CA ASN A 423 -9.69 17.73 18.36
C ASN A 423 -9.01 18.65 17.32
N PHE A 424 -9.83 19.25 16.46
CA PHE A 424 -9.43 20.20 15.42
C PHE A 424 -10.65 20.96 14.89
N GLN A 425 -10.42 22.08 14.20
CA GLN A 425 -11.44 22.78 13.40
C GLN A 425 -11.34 22.36 11.94
N VAL A 426 -10.14 22.54 11.35
CA VAL A 426 -9.79 22.04 10.03
C VAL A 426 -8.46 21.31 10.14
N ALA A 427 -8.31 20.19 9.48
CA ALA A 427 -7.06 19.45 9.46
C ALA A 427 -6.69 18.96 8.05
N TRP A 428 -5.40 18.96 7.77
CA TRP A 428 -4.83 18.20 6.66
C TRP A 428 -4.91 16.71 6.97
N ALA A 429 -5.30 15.91 5.98
CA ALA A 429 -5.33 14.46 6.10
C ALA A 429 -4.87 13.81 4.78
N GLY A 430 -4.51 12.54 4.85
CA GLY A 430 -4.12 11.75 3.69
C GLY A 430 -4.51 10.30 3.85
N TRP A 431 -4.84 9.67 2.72
CA TRP A 431 -5.17 8.26 2.64
C TRP A 431 -4.51 7.62 1.43
N VAL A 432 -3.87 6.47 1.61
CA VAL A 432 -3.45 5.59 0.54
C VAL A 432 -4.42 4.43 0.53
N GLY A 433 -5.18 4.31 -0.54
CA GLY A 433 -6.32 3.42 -0.61
C GLY A 433 -6.17 2.28 -1.60
N GLU A 434 -7.23 1.54 -1.74
CA GLU A 434 -7.36 0.42 -2.66
C GLU A 434 -8.03 0.85 -3.98
N ASN A 435 -8.05 -0.06 -4.95
CA ASN A 435 -8.70 0.20 -6.24
C ASN A 435 -10.22 -0.02 -6.16
N ASN A 436 -10.85 0.58 -5.15
CA ASN A 436 -12.31 0.61 -5.01
C ASN A 436 -12.76 1.92 -4.36
N ALA A 437 -13.94 2.39 -4.72
CA ALA A 437 -14.48 3.65 -4.24
C ALA A 437 -14.89 3.58 -2.76
N GLU A 438 -15.33 2.43 -2.28
CA GLU A 438 -15.76 2.23 -0.89
C GLU A 438 -14.65 2.57 0.10
N HIS A 439 -13.41 2.17 -0.20
CA HIS A 439 -12.25 2.40 0.68
C HIS A 439 -11.93 3.89 0.93
N TYR A 440 -12.43 4.78 0.09
CA TYR A 440 -12.35 6.23 0.30
C TYR A 440 -13.62 6.76 0.99
N LEU A 441 -14.79 6.31 0.56
CA LEU A 441 -16.06 6.81 1.10
C LEU A 441 -16.31 6.33 2.55
N GLU A 442 -15.78 5.19 2.96
CA GLU A 442 -15.86 4.72 4.35
C GLU A 442 -15.16 5.67 5.34
N LEU A 443 -14.25 6.55 4.89
CA LEU A 443 -13.66 7.62 5.72
C LEU A 443 -14.70 8.69 6.12
N LEU A 444 -15.88 8.68 5.51
CA LEU A 444 -16.99 9.60 5.77
C LEU A 444 -18.21 8.88 6.37
N ASP A 445 -18.21 7.55 6.41
CA ASP A 445 -19.30 6.73 6.96
C ASP A 445 -19.34 6.86 8.49
N SER A 446 -20.47 7.23 9.05
CA SER A 446 -20.64 7.45 10.50
C SER A 446 -20.44 6.17 11.33
N THR A 447 -20.51 5.00 10.70
CA THR A 447 -20.33 3.70 11.35
C THR A 447 -18.86 3.23 11.45
N THR A 448 -17.93 3.92 10.80
CA THR A 448 -16.51 3.52 10.76
C THR A 448 -15.66 4.06 11.92
N GLY A 449 -16.30 4.74 12.87
CA GLY A 449 -15.66 5.19 14.10
C GLY A 449 -14.56 6.23 13.86
N ASP A 450 -13.34 5.91 14.30
CA ASP A 450 -12.25 6.88 14.39
C ASP A 450 -11.62 7.32 13.07
N VAL A 451 -11.90 6.63 11.95
CA VAL A 451 -11.40 7.04 10.63
C VAL A 451 -12.24 8.13 9.97
N ASN A 452 -13.50 8.28 10.37
CA ASN A 452 -14.33 9.44 10.06
C ASN A 452 -13.91 10.63 10.95
N TYR A 453 -12.76 11.23 10.66
CA TYR A 453 -12.17 12.27 11.48
C TYR A 453 -13.07 13.47 11.73
N GLY A 454 -13.80 13.90 10.70
CA GLY A 454 -14.72 15.04 10.76
C GLY A 454 -16.03 14.76 11.47
N ARG A 455 -16.28 13.51 11.85
CA ARG A 455 -17.57 13.03 12.40
C ARG A 455 -18.75 13.42 11.52
N TYR A 456 -18.53 13.35 10.19
CA TYR A 456 -19.60 13.57 9.23
C TYR A 456 -20.72 12.55 9.47
N HIS A 457 -21.94 13.03 9.44
CA HIS A 457 -23.14 12.20 9.60
C HIS A 457 -24.24 12.75 8.70
N ASN A 458 -24.63 11.95 7.73
CA ASN A 458 -25.79 12.18 6.87
C ASN A 458 -26.53 10.83 6.73
N PRO A 459 -27.76 10.69 7.27
CA PRO A 459 -28.48 9.41 7.27
C PRO A 459 -28.70 8.81 5.87
N ILE A 460 -28.79 9.67 4.83
CA ILE A 460 -28.98 9.20 3.44
C ILE A 460 -27.65 8.66 2.90
N PHE A 461 -26.54 9.33 3.20
CA PHE A 461 -25.19 8.86 2.89
C PHE A 461 -24.92 7.50 3.56
N ASP A 462 -25.13 7.42 4.87
CA ASP A 462 -24.90 6.19 5.66
C ASP A 462 -25.76 5.02 5.15
N LYS A 463 -27.03 5.30 4.79
CA LYS A 463 -27.89 4.30 4.16
C LYS A 463 -27.37 3.84 2.79
N ALA A 464 -26.88 4.76 1.95
CA ALA A 464 -26.30 4.40 0.66
C ALA A 464 -25.04 3.53 0.83
N MET A 465 -24.16 3.86 1.79
CA MET A 465 -23.00 3.05 2.16
C MET A 465 -23.40 1.66 2.65
N LEU A 466 -24.39 1.56 3.54
CA LEU A 466 -24.90 0.28 4.05
C LEU A 466 -25.43 -0.61 2.91
N LEU A 467 -26.21 -0.03 1.99
CA LEU A 467 -26.74 -0.74 0.83
C LEU A 467 -25.61 -1.17 -0.13
N ALA A 468 -24.59 -0.33 -0.33
CA ALA A 468 -23.42 -0.70 -1.12
C ALA A 468 -22.68 -1.89 -0.50
N LYS A 469 -22.44 -1.87 0.80
CA LYS A 469 -21.75 -2.96 1.54
C LYS A 469 -22.50 -4.29 1.48
N SER A 470 -23.80 -4.30 1.29
CA SER A 470 -24.61 -5.52 1.16
C SER A 470 -24.83 -5.99 -0.28
N GLU A 471 -24.36 -5.23 -1.28
CA GLU A 471 -24.56 -5.53 -2.69
C GLU A 471 -23.41 -6.39 -3.24
N SER A 472 -23.74 -7.53 -3.86
CA SER A 472 -22.78 -8.44 -4.47
C SER A 472 -22.42 -8.06 -5.92
N ALA A 473 -23.37 -7.46 -6.64
CA ALA A 473 -23.16 -7.02 -8.02
C ALA A 473 -22.35 -5.72 -8.06
N PHE A 474 -21.20 -5.77 -8.73
CA PHE A 474 -20.25 -4.66 -8.77
C PHE A 474 -20.85 -3.35 -9.34
N SER A 475 -21.66 -3.43 -10.40
CA SER A 475 -22.33 -2.27 -11.01
C SER A 475 -23.33 -1.61 -10.05
N GLU A 476 -24.17 -2.40 -9.39
CA GLU A 476 -25.16 -1.93 -8.44
C GLU A 476 -24.51 -1.32 -7.20
N ARG A 477 -23.44 -1.97 -6.71
CA ARG A 477 -22.62 -1.45 -5.62
C ARG A 477 -22.04 -0.09 -5.97
N ASN A 478 -21.43 0.07 -7.15
CA ASN A 478 -20.87 1.34 -7.59
C ASN A 478 -21.95 2.42 -7.78
N ALA A 479 -23.15 2.07 -8.22
CA ALA A 479 -24.27 3.01 -8.29
C ALA A 479 -24.66 3.55 -6.89
N ARG A 480 -24.66 2.70 -5.85
CA ARG A 480 -24.90 3.11 -4.46
C ARG A 480 -23.80 4.01 -3.93
N LEU A 481 -22.53 3.64 -4.20
CA LEU A 481 -21.36 4.45 -3.81
C LEU A 481 -21.36 5.83 -4.49
N SER A 482 -21.79 5.91 -5.75
CA SER A 482 -21.96 7.19 -6.47
C SER A 482 -23.01 8.08 -5.82
N ILE A 483 -24.13 7.52 -5.33
CA ILE A 483 -25.12 8.29 -4.55
C ILE A 483 -24.47 8.87 -3.29
N ALA A 484 -23.74 8.04 -2.53
CA ALA A 484 -23.04 8.49 -1.33
C ALA A 484 -22.02 9.59 -1.63
N GLU A 485 -21.20 9.43 -2.67
CA GLU A 485 -20.21 10.44 -3.03
C GLU A 485 -20.84 11.78 -3.41
N ASN A 486 -21.90 11.78 -4.22
CA ASN A 486 -22.60 13.01 -4.59
C ASN A 486 -23.12 13.77 -3.37
N LEU A 487 -23.72 13.07 -2.39
CA LEU A 487 -24.17 13.69 -1.14
C LEU A 487 -23.00 14.30 -0.37
N SER A 488 -21.88 13.60 -0.24
CA SER A 488 -20.70 14.12 0.47
C SER A 488 -20.11 15.34 -0.21
N ILE A 489 -20.08 15.38 -1.53
CA ILE A 489 -19.58 16.53 -2.30
C ILE A 489 -20.45 17.77 -2.07
N GLU A 490 -21.77 17.62 -1.94
CA GLU A 490 -22.70 18.72 -1.65
C GLU A 490 -22.62 19.22 -0.21
N ASP A 491 -22.32 18.34 0.75
CA ASP A 491 -22.19 18.65 2.18
C ASP A 491 -20.81 19.17 2.59
N TYR A 492 -19.81 19.05 1.72
CA TYR A 492 -18.44 19.51 1.94
C TYR A 492 -17.83 19.08 3.29
N PRO A 493 -17.90 17.82 3.75
CA PRO A 493 -17.19 17.38 4.97
C PRO A 493 -15.68 17.40 4.79
N VAL A 494 -15.23 17.30 3.54
CA VAL A 494 -13.82 17.31 3.11
C VAL A 494 -13.63 18.17 1.87
N VAL A 495 -12.36 18.57 1.64
CA VAL A 495 -11.94 19.20 0.38
C VAL A 495 -10.80 18.37 -0.20
N PRO A 496 -11.00 17.67 -1.30
CA PRO A 496 -9.91 17.00 -2.00
C PRO A 496 -8.88 18.02 -2.51
N LEU A 497 -7.60 17.73 -2.34
CA LEU A 497 -6.52 18.61 -2.74
C LEU A 497 -5.71 18.03 -3.90
N TYR A 498 -5.14 16.85 -3.72
CA TYR A 498 -4.32 16.19 -4.73
C TYR A 498 -4.12 14.71 -4.45
N THR A 499 -3.72 13.98 -5.50
CA THR A 499 -3.21 12.62 -5.40
C THR A 499 -1.68 12.62 -5.44
N LEU A 500 -1.07 11.68 -4.74
CA LEU A 500 0.38 11.54 -4.68
C LEU A 500 0.94 10.86 -5.93
N LYS A 501 2.20 11.14 -6.20
CA LYS A 501 3.01 10.40 -7.15
C LYS A 501 4.23 9.82 -6.45
N THR A 502 4.53 8.56 -6.72
CA THR A 502 5.76 7.93 -6.21
C THR A 502 6.98 8.51 -6.93
N ARG A 503 8.11 8.51 -6.25
CA ARG A 503 9.40 9.01 -6.77
C ARG A 503 10.47 8.02 -6.37
N ARG A 504 10.92 7.21 -7.31
CA ARG A 504 11.95 6.19 -7.08
C ARG A 504 13.11 6.37 -8.04
N LEU A 505 14.29 5.98 -7.61
CA LEU A 505 15.41 5.75 -8.52
C LEU A 505 15.72 4.27 -8.52
N VAL A 506 15.90 3.73 -9.73
CA VAL A 506 16.17 2.31 -9.98
C VAL A 506 17.25 2.24 -11.04
N ASP A 507 18.29 1.48 -10.79
CA ASP A 507 19.40 1.27 -11.76
C ASP A 507 18.80 0.78 -13.09
N GLN A 508 19.12 1.46 -14.18
CA GLN A 508 18.59 1.17 -15.51
C GLN A 508 18.85 -0.26 -15.99
N ARG A 509 19.90 -0.94 -15.45
CA ARG A 509 20.22 -2.34 -15.75
C ARG A 509 19.29 -3.34 -15.06
N LEU A 510 18.47 -2.87 -14.10
CA LEU A 510 17.49 -3.71 -13.41
C LEU A 510 16.18 -3.74 -14.20
N ASN A 511 16.01 -4.76 -15.02
CA ASN A 511 14.79 -5.00 -15.80
C ASN A 511 13.67 -5.60 -14.96
N GLY A 512 12.42 -5.50 -15.42
CA GLY A 512 11.24 -6.03 -14.76
C GLY A 512 10.59 -5.09 -13.74
N TRP A 513 11.18 -3.92 -13.50
CA TRP A 513 10.54 -2.88 -12.71
C TRP A 513 9.44 -2.21 -13.53
N VAL A 514 8.20 -2.36 -13.09
CA VAL A 514 7.02 -1.78 -13.76
C VAL A 514 6.33 -0.82 -12.79
N GLU A 515 6.10 0.43 -13.23
CA GLU A 515 5.34 1.40 -12.47
C GLU A 515 3.89 0.95 -12.33
N ASN A 516 3.34 0.99 -11.12
CA ASN A 516 1.97 0.60 -10.86
C ASN A 516 1.32 1.46 -9.76
N LEU A 517 -0.03 1.49 -9.74
CA LEU A 517 -0.81 2.34 -8.85
C LEU A 517 -0.72 1.97 -7.36
N ARG A 518 -0.18 0.79 -7.05
CA ARG A 518 0.01 0.30 -5.69
C ARG A 518 1.44 0.46 -5.19
N ASP A 519 2.36 0.82 -6.10
CA ASP A 519 3.80 0.97 -5.81
C ASP A 519 4.40 -0.29 -5.16
N VAL A 520 4.01 -1.47 -5.68
CA VAL A 520 4.51 -2.78 -5.23
C VAL A 520 5.44 -3.35 -6.29
N HIS A 521 6.68 -3.64 -5.88
CA HIS A 521 7.76 -4.08 -6.79
C HIS A 521 8.49 -5.25 -6.17
N GLN A 522 7.92 -6.47 -6.33
CA GLN A 522 8.51 -7.70 -5.79
C GLN A 522 9.77 -8.08 -6.55
N ILE A 523 10.83 -8.46 -5.82
CA ILE A 523 12.14 -8.83 -6.38
C ILE A 523 12.03 -10.00 -7.37
N ARG A 524 11.09 -10.90 -7.21
CA ARG A 524 10.91 -12.07 -8.09
C ARG A 524 10.65 -11.73 -9.56
N TYR A 525 10.18 -10.52 -9.86
CA TYR A 525 9.96 -10.04 -11.23
C TYR A 525 11.18 -9.32 -11.81
N LEU A 526 12.19 -9.05 -10.99
CA LEU A 526 13.37 -8.31 -11.38
C LEU A 526 14.45 -9.23 -11.93
N ARG A 527 15.27 -8.70 -12.84
CA ARG A 527 16.43 -9.40 -13.40
C ARG A 527 17.48 -8.38 -13.82
N TRP A 528 18.73 -8.75 -13.67
CA TRP A 528 19.85 -8.01 -14.24
C TRP A 528 19.90 -8.19 -15.77
N GLU A 529 20.33 -7.12 -16.45
CA GLU A 529 20.65 -7.16 -17.88
C GLU A 529 21.74 -8.17 -18.19
#